data_8699337ac1d606fbe0b5a9fe58855c67
#
_entry.id   8699337ac1d606fbe0b5a9fe58855c67
#
_cell.length_a   1.000
_cell.length_b   1.000
_cell.length_c   1.000
_cell.angle_alpha   90.00
_cell.angle_beta   90.00
_cell.angle_gamma   90.00
#
_symmetry.space_group_name_H-M   'P 1'
#
loop_
_entity.id
_entity.type
_entity.pdbx_description
1 polymer ?
#
loop_
_entity_poly.entity_id
_entity_poly.type
_entity_poly.pdbx_seq_one_letter_code
_entity_poly.pdbx_strand_id
1 'polypeptide(L)' 'MIKEKRMKKSYTQEKMSELLGISLRQYVRIDNEEDLPRRDVLRSLIYELELSNEEIGEYIRKMTNNSNSSNIA' A
#
# COMPACT_ATOMS: atom_id res chain seq x y z
N MET A 1 1.48 1.56 -8.68
CA MET A 1 1.15 0.13 -8.56
C MET A 1 -0.07 -0.09 -7.67
N ILE A 2 -0.10 0.46 -6.48
CA ILE A 2 -1.25 0.29 -5.58
C ILE A 2 -2.52 0.92 -6.15
N LYS A 3 -2.42 2.15 -6.62
CA LYS A 3 -3.56 2.87 -7.18
C LYS A 3 -4.18 2.12 -8.35
N GLU A 4 -3.35 1.62 -9.25
CA GLU A 4 -3.83 0.88 -10.42
C GLU A 4 -4.55 -0.41 -10.02
N LYS A 5 -4.02 -1.12 -9.03
CA LYS A 5 -4.66 -2.34 -8.55
C LYS A 5 -6.01 -2.03 -7.92
N ARG A 6 -6.08 -0.93 -7.15
CA ARG A 6 -7.34 -0.49 -6.54
C ARG A 6 -8.38 -0.15 -7.62
N MET A 7 -7.95 0.59 -8.63
CA MET A 7 -8.86 1.01 -9.70
C MET A 7 -9.37 -0.16 -10.51
N LYS A 8 -8.56 -1.19 -10.71
CA LYS A 8 -9.00 -2.41 -11.38
C LYS A 8 -10.12 -3.11 -10.62
N LYS A 9 -10.14 -2.97 -9.30
CA LYS A 9 -11.19 -3.53 -8.46
C LYS A 9 -12.41 -2.60 -8.35
N SER A 10 -12.33 -1.41 -8.94
CA SER A 10 -13.37 -0.39 -8.84
C SER A 10 -13.62 0.07 -7.40
N TYR A 11 -12.58 -0.01 -6.58
CA TYR A 11 -12.66 0.48 -5.20
C TYR A 11 -12.27 1.95 -5.15
N THR A 12 -13.02 2.73 -4.35
CA THR A 12 -12.64 4.10 -4.04
C THR A 12 -11.61 4.09 -2.91
N GLN A 13 -10.96 5.23 -2.69
CA GLN A 13 -10.05 5.37 -1.56
C GLN A 13 -10.81 5.19 -0.25
N GLU A 14 -12.03 5.72 -0.17
CA GLU A 14 -12.89 5.58 1.01
C GLU A 14 -13.19 4.11 1.27
N LYS A 15 -13.52 3.37 0.22
CA LYS A 15 -13.82 1.95 0.36
C LYS A 15 -12.61 1.20 0.89
N MET A 16 -11.44 1.50 0.36
CA MET A 16 -10.21 0.85 0.82
C MET A 16 -9.91 1.17 2.29
N SER A 17 -10.11 2.43 2.70
CA SER A 17 -9.89 2.79 4.10
C SER A 17 -10.80 1.98 5.03
N GLU A 18 -12.04 1.77 4.62
CA GLU A 18 -12.99 0.95 5.38
C GLU A 18 -12.54 -0.51 5.45
N LEU A 19 -12.15 -1.06 4.30
CA LEU A 19 -11.72 -2.47 4.23
C LEU A 19 -10.48 -2.73 5.08
N LEU A 20 -9.58 -1.75 5.14
CA LEU A 20 -8.35 -1.89 5.91
C LEU A 20 -8.49 -1.44 7.37
N GLY A 21 -9.62 -0.83 7.72
CA GLY A 21 -9.86 -0.37 9.09
C GLY A 21 -8.97 0.79 9.50
N ILE A 22 -8.66 1.68 8.56
CA ILE A 22 -7.79 2.84 8.82
C ILE A 22 -8.51 4.11 8.33
N SER A 23 -7.95 5.26 8.68
CA SER A 23 -8.54 6.53 8.24
C SER A 23 -8.33 6.73 6.75
N LEU A 24 -9.18 7.53 6.13
CA LEU A 24 -9.03 7.89 4.73
C LEU A 24 -7.67 8.54 4.48
N ARG A 25 -7.25 9.41 5.38
CA ARG A 25 -5.97 10.11 5.26
C ARG A 25 -4.81 9.11 5.23
N GLN A 26 -4.84 8.11 6.09
CA GLN A 26 -3.82 7.06 6.10
C GLN A 26 -3.85 6.28 4.79
N TYR A 27 -5.05 5.95 4.30
CA TYR A 27 -5.13 5.20 3.05
C TYR A 27 -4.60 6.00 1.86
N VAL A 28 -4.88 7.31 1.80
CA VAL A 28 -4.39 8.14 0.71
C VAL A 28 -2.86 8.09 0.63
N ARG A 29 -2.19 8.08 1.79
CA ARG A 29 -0.72 7.98 1.81
C ARG A 29 -0.25 6.62 1.29
N ILE A 30 -0.97 5.56 1.59
CA ILE A 30 -0.67 4.23 1.07
C ILE A 30 -0.89 4.19 -0.44
N ASP A 31 -1.99 4.75 -0.89
CA ASP A 31 -2.36 4.77 -2.32
C ASP A 31 -1.30 5.51 -3.14
N ASN A 32 -0.73 6.57 -2.57
CA ASN A 32 0.33 7.36 -3.22
C ASN A 32 1.72 6.78 -2.97
N GLU A 33 1.80 5.66 -2.28
CA GLU A 33 3.04 4.95 -1.98
C GLU A 33 4.05 5.83 -1.24
N GLU A 34 3.52 6.60 -0.28
CA GLU A 34 4.35 7.45 0.58
C GLU A 34 4.78 6.72 1.85
N ASP A 35 3.94 5.85 2.36
CA ASP A 35 4.18 5.11 3.60
C ASP A 35 4.05 3.63 3.38
N LEU A 36 4.92 2.85 4.01
CA LEU A 36 4.74 1.41 4.11
C LEU A 36 3.82 1.16 5.32
N PRO A 37 2.68 0.52 5.13
CA PRO A 37 1.75 0.29 6.24
C PRO A 37 2.30 -0.75 7.21
N ARG A 38 1.75 -0.76 8.43
CA ARG A 38 2.08 -1.76 9.43
C ARG A 38 1.72 -3.14 8.91
N ARG A 39 2.27 -4.16 9.55
CA ARG A 39 2.12 -5.55 9.13
C ARG A 39 0.66 -5.97 8.92
N ASP A 40 -0.20 -5.66 9.87
CA ASP A 40 -1.61 -6.06 9.81
C ASP A 40 -2.34 -5.36 8.66
N VAL A 41 -2.07 -4.08 8.49
CA VAL A 41 -2.66 -3.30 7.38
C VAL A 41 -2.09 -3.77 6.05
N LEU A 42 -0.80 -4.05 6.00
CA LEU A 42 -0.16 -4.56 4.79
C LEU A 42 -0.76 -5.90 4.37
N ARG A 43 -0.99 -6.78 5.33
CA ARG A 43 -1.63 -8.07 5.04
C ARG A 43 -3.01 -7.89 4.42
N SER A 44 -3.81 -6.99 4.99
CA SER A 44 -5.14 -6.70 4.46
C SER A 44 -5.07 -6.08 3.07
N LEU A 45 -4.10 -5.20 2.85
CA LEU A 45 -3.90 -4.57 1.55
C LEU A 45 -3.58 -5.61 0.48
N ILE A 46 -2.68 -6.52 0.79
CA ILE A 46 -2.30 -7.62 -0.10
C ILE A 46 -3.52 -8.46 -0.45
N TYR A 47 -4.31 -8.78 0.54
CA TYR A 47 -5.51 -9.60 0.36
C TYR A 47 -6.55 -8.88 -0.51
N GLU A 48 -6.86 -7.63 -0.16
CA GLU A 48 -7.93 -6.90 -0.83
C GLU A 48 -7.59 -6.59 -2.28
N LEU A 49 -6.34 -6.30 -2.57
CA LEU A 49 -5.90 -5.99 -3.92
C LEU A 49 -5.35 -7.19 -4.68
N GLU A 50 -5.32 -8.35 -4.03
CA GLU A 50 -4.83 -9.60 -4.63
C GLU A 50 -3.45 -9.42 -5.25
N LEU A 51 -2.53 -8.88 -4.46
CA LEU A 51 -1.17 -8.65 -4.92
C LEU A 51 -0.43 -9.99 -5.06
N SER A 52 0.28 -10.15 -6.17
CA SER A 52 1.12 -11.33 -6.37
C SER A 52 2.38 -11.23 -5.51
N ASN A 53 3.08 -12.34 -5.35
CA ASN A 53 4.35 -12.36 -4.63
C ASN A 53 5.35 -11.38 -5.23
N GLU A 54 5.38 -11.29 -6.56
CA GLU A 54 6.28 -10.38 -7.26
C GLU A 54 5.91 -8.92 -6.97
N GLU A 55 4.61 -8.62 -6.99
CA GLU A 55 4.12 -7.28 -6.71
C GLU A 55 4.39 -6.88 -5.26
N ILE A 56 4.20 -7.82 -4.34
CA ILE A 56 4.49 -7.59 -2.92
C ILE A 56 5.97 -7.26 -2.73
N GLY A 57 6.84 -8.08 -3.34
CA GLY A 57 8.29 -7.86 -3.23
C GLY A 57 8.71 -6.53 -3.82
N GLU A 58 8.15 -6.19 -4.95
CA GLU A 58 8.45 -4.93 -5.63
C GLU A 58 8.02 -3.72 -4.79
N TYR A 59 6.82 -3.79 -4.23
CA TYR A 59 6.30 -2.73 -3.39
C TYR A 59 7.16 -2.52 -2.14
N ILE A 60 7.47 -3.61 -1.44
CA ILE A 60 8.28 -3.55 -0.23
C ILE A 60 9.68 -3.02 -0.55
N ARG A 61 10.27 -3.50 -1.63
CA ARG A 61 11.60 -3.08 -2.05
C ARG A 61 11.64 -1.58 -2.35
N LYS A 62 10.62 -1.10 -3.05
CA LYS A 62 10.51 0.32 -3.37
C LYS A 62 10.42 1.17 -2.11
N MET A 63 9.57 0.75 -1.17
CA MET A 63 9.35 1.51 0.06
C MET A 63 10.58 1.48 0.96
N THR A 64 11.25 0.34 1.07
CA THR A 64 12.46 0.23 1.90
C THR A 64 13.66 0.92 1.28
N ASN A 65 13.76 0.92 -0.04
CA ASN A 65 14.83 1.65 -0.71
C ASN A 65 14.73 3.14 -0.46
N ASN A 66 13.53 3.68 -0.46
CA ASN A 66 13.31 5.08 -0.14
C ASN A 66 13.77 5.39 1.29
N SER A 67 13.46 4.50 2.22
CA SER A 67 13.88 4.64 3.61
C SER A 67 15.39 4.54 3.74
N ASN A 68 16.01 3.59 3.04
CA ASN A 68 17.44 3.40 3.07
C ASN A 68 18.20 4.60 2.52
N SER A 69 17.68 5.21 1.48
CA SER A 69 18.28 6.42 0.92
C SER A 69 18.37 7.53 1.94
N SER A 70 17.35 7.65 2.79
CA SER A 70 17.34 8.64 3.86
C SER A 70 18.40 8.34 4.90
N ASN A 71 18.60 7.07 5.20
CA ASN A 71 19.52 6.65 6.25
C ASN A 71 20.99 6.75 5.83
N ILE A 72 21.27 6.53 4.57
CA ILE A 72 22.64 6.55 4.07
C ILE A 72 23.18 7.97 3.96
N ALA A 73 22.30 8.90 3.73
CA ALA A 73 22.70 10.29 3.65
C ALA A 73 23.10 10.82 5.01
#